data_01d90da37ecf33cc48de3326490c4780
#
_entry.id   01d90da37ecf33cc48de3326490c4780
#
_cell.length_a   1.000
_cell.length_b   1.000
_cell.length_c   1.000
_cell.angle_alpha   90.00
_cell.angle_beta   90.00
_cell.angle_gamma   90.00
#
_symmetry.space_group_name_H-M   'P 1'
#
loop_
_entity.id
_entity.type
_entity.pdbx_description
1 polymer ?
#
loop_
_entity_poly.entity_id
_entity_poly.type
_entity_poly.pdbx_seq_one_letter_code
_entity_poly.pdbx_strand_id
1 'polypeptide(L)'
;MEKTFKFTPEEFRTSVKIIQYLRTAIGSSLENHDEQKVRKYIHQAIVAGHVHRDVFGLNPILTSLQTAQIAVDEIGLHRDGVIATLLYGSVANDDDHEEIDQLFGENVARIVMGLAKIQKLYEKNPVIESENFRNLLLSFAEDMRVILIMIADRVNIMRQIRDVEQEEARHEVSEEASYLYAPLAHKLGLYGLKSELEDLSLKYLEHDAYYMIKEELNATKKSRDAYIQQFIAPIQEKLTEAGLKFHMKGRTKSIHSIWQKMKKQKCGFKGIYDLFAIRIIIDSPYNLEKQLCWQAYS
;
A
#
# COMPACT_ATOMS: atom_id res chain seq x y z
N MET A 1 -22.75 -26.41 -15.75
CA MET A 1 -21.92 -26.84 -14.59
C MET A 1 -21.06 -25.64 -14.21
N GLU A 2 -21.47 -24.88 -13.20
CA GLU A 2 -20.65 -23.78 -12.65
C GLU A 2 -19.33 -24.39 -12.13
N LYS A 3 -18.23 -23.85 -12.61
CA LYS A 3 -16.90 -24.27 -12.14
C LYS A 3 -16.74 -23.76 -10.71
N THR A 4 -16.91 -24.65 -9.74
CA THR A 4 -16.62 -24.36 -8.33
C THR A 4 -15.23 -23.72 -8.25
N PHE A 5 -15.13 -22.57 -7.55
CA PHE A 5 -13.87 -21.85 -7.34
C PHE A 5 -12.82 -22.79 -6.71
N LYS A 6 -11.62 -22.85 -7.30
CA LYS A 6 -10.54 -23.74 -6.84
C LYS A 6 -9.24 -22.99 -6.66
N PHE A 7 -8.57 -23.28 -5.56
CA PHE A 7 -7.19 -22.86 -5.32
C PHE A 7 -6.21 -23.75 -6.09
N THR A 8 -5.16 -23.13 -6.60
CA THR A 8 -3.97 -23.89 -7.02
C THR A 8 -3.20 -24.37 -5.77
N PRO A 9 -2.34 -25.41 -5.87
CA PRO A 9 -1.53 -25.86 -4.74
C PRO A 9 -0.59 -24.78 -4.18
N GLU A 10 -0.14 -23.86 -5.02
CA GLU A 10 0.71 -22.73 -4.62
C GLU A 10 -0.08 -21.65 -3.87
N GLU A 11 -1.23 -21.25 -4.42
CA GLU A 11 -2.15 -20.32 -3.76
C GLU A 11 -2.56 -20.82 -2.37
N PHE A 12 -2.88 -22.12 -2.26
CA PHE A 12 -3.25 -22.72 -0.98
C PHE A 12 -2.09 -22.64 0.03
N ARG A 13 -0.87 -23.02 -0.38
CA ARG A 13 0.31 -22.95 0.51
C ARG A 13 0.60 -21.53 0.96
N THR A 14 0.50 -20.56 0.04
CA THR A 14 0.71 -19.14 0.34
C THR A 14 -0.35 -18.62 1.29
N SER A 15 -1.62 -18.95 1.06
CA SER A 15 -2.73 -18.58 1.95
C SER A 15 -2.52 -19.08 3.38
N VAL A 16 -2.10 -20.35 3.54
CA VAL A 16 -1.82 -20.93 4.88
C VAL A 16 -0.70 -20.16 5.59
N LYS A 17 0.38 -19.80 4.90
CA LYS A 17 1.48 -19.01 5.48
C LYS A 17 1.01 -17.63 5.95
N ILE A 18 0.23 -16.94 5.12
CA ILE A 18 -0.28 -15.60 5.46
C ILE A 18 -1.26 -15.68 6.63
N ILE A 19 -2.15 -16.67 6.67
CA ILE A 19 -3.07 -16.88 7.81
C ILE A 19 -2.28 -17.09 9.12
N GLN A 20 -1.23 -17.93 9.09
CA GLN A 20 -0.37 -18.15 10.25
C GLN A 20 0.34 -16.86 10.69
N TYR A 21 0.82 -16.08 9.72
CA TYR A 21 1.44 -14.78 9.98
C TYR A 21 0.45 -13.80 10.63
N LEU A 22 -0.73 -13.59 10.02
CA LEU A 22 -1.76 -12.70 10.55
C LEU A 22 -2.21 -13.11 11.96
N ARG A 23 -2.37 -14.40 12.21
CA ARG A 23 -2.67 -14.93 13.55
C ARG A 23 -1.62 -14.52 14.58
N THR A 24 -0.34 -14.53 14.20
CA THR A 24 0.75 -14.10 15.10
C THR A 24 0.76 -12.58 15.28
N ALA A 25 0.58 -11.83 14.19
CA ALA A 25 0.69 -10.38 14.18
C ALA A 25 -0.44 -9.67 14.95
N ILE A 26 -1.68 -10.14 14.80
CA ILE A 26 -2.86 -9.52 15.43
C ILE A 26 -3.57 -10.41 16.44
N GLY A 27 -3.02 -11.60 16.75
CA GLY A 27 -3.70 -12.61 17.59
C GLY A 27 -4.15 -12.11 18.96
N SER A 28 -3.43 -11.17 19.56
CA SER A 28 -3.82 -10.53 20.82
C SER A 28 -5.08 -9.64 20.74
N SER A 29 -5.44 -9.21 19.52
CA SER A 29 -6.63 -8.38 19.27
C SER A 29 -7.84 -9.20 18.75
N LEU A 30 -7.63 -10.46 18.32
CA LEU A 30 -8.70 -11.32 17.85
C LEU A 30 -9.60 -11.76 19.01
N GLU A 31 -10.90 -11.75 18.77
CA GLU A 31 -11.90 -12.28 19.68
C GLU A 31 -12.11 -13.78 19.47
N ASN A 32 -12.74 -14.41 20.46
CA ASN A 32 -13.03 -15.84 20.41
C ASN A 32 -13.82 -16.20 19.14
N HIS A 33 -13.24 -17.15 18.37
CA HIS A 33 -13.82 -17.69 17.14
C HIS A 33 -13.83 -16.78 15.91
N ASP A 34 -13.18 -15.60 15.91
CA ASP A 34 -13.13 -14.73 14.72
C ASP A 34 -12.62 -15.49 13.49
N GLU A 35 -11.52 -16.22 13.61
CA GLU A 35 -10.97 -17.00 12.50
C GLU A 35 -11.96 -18.05 11.97
N GLN A 36 -12.68 -18.72 12.86
CA GLN A 36 -13.67 -19.73 12.46
C GLN A 36 -14.85 -19.08 11.75
N LYS A 37 -15.30 -17.91 12.23
CA LYS A 37 -16.38 -17.13 11.62
C LYS A 37 -15.99 -16.64 10.23
N VAL A 38 -14.80 -16.06 10.08
CA VAL A 38 -14.26 -15.60 8.77
C VAL A 38 -14.19 -16.77 7.80
N ARG A 39 -13.60 -17.90 8.22
CA ARG A 39 -13.51 -19.10 7.38
C ARG A 39 -14.89 -19.60 6.95
N LYS A 40 -15.85 -19.65 7.86
CA LYS A 40 -17.21 -20.09 7.55
C LYS A 40 -17.89 -19.16 6.54
N TYR A 41 -17.80 -17.85 6.74
CA TYR A 41 -18.37 -16.84 5.85
C TYR A 41 -17.80 -16.96 4.43
N ILE A 42 -16.48 -16.96 4.29
CA ILE A 42 -15.80 -17.12 2.99
C ILE A 42 -16.18 -18.44 2.32
N HIS A 43 -16.26 -19.55 3.08
CA HIS A 43 -16.67 -20.84 2.53
C HIS A 43 -18.11 -20.80 2.00
N GLN A 44 -19.04 -20.15 2.71
CA GLN A 44 -20.41 -19.96 2.25
C GLN A 44 -20.46 -19.15 0.95
N ALA A 45 -19.70 -18.06 0.84
CA ALA A 45 -19.59 -17.25 -0.37
C ALA A 45 -19.05 -18.04 -1.57
N ILE A 46 -18.05 -18.93 -1.34
CA ILE A 46 -17.52 -19.82 -2.38
C ILE A 46 -18.59 -20.80 -2.85
N VAL A 47 -19.32 -21.43 -1.93
CA VAL A 47 -20.39 -22.41 -2.24
C VAL A 47 -21.54 -21.74 -2.97
N ALA A 48 -21.87 -20.51 -2.59
CA ALA A 48 -22.91 -19.70 -3.25
C ALA A 48 -22.49 -19.17 -4.65
N GLY A 49 -21.20 -19.35 -5.01
CA GLY A 49 -20.71 -18.90 -6.33
C GLY A 49 -20.44 -17.40 -6.40
N HIS A 50 -20.28 -16.70 -5.27
CA HIS A 50 -20.02 -15.26 -5.25
C HIS A 50 -18.54 -14.89 -5.44
N VAL A 51 -17.65 -15.89 -5.36
CA VAL A 51 -16.20 -15.67 -5.45
C VAL A 51 -15.69 -15.99 -6.85
N HIS A 52 -15.17 -14.98 -7.55
CA HIS A 52 -14.65 -15.09 -8.90
C HIS A 52 -13.24 -14.50 -8.99
N ARG A 53 -12.43 -15.03 -9.93
CA ARG A 53 -11.15 -14.40 -10.26
C ARG A 53 -11.39 -13.08 -10.98
N ASP A 54 -10.52 -12.12 -10.73
CA ASP A 54 -10.56 -10.82 -11.41
C ASP A 54 -10.11 -10.90 -12.88
N VAL A 55 -10.01 -9.75 -13.54
CA VAL A 55 -9.58 -9.65 -14.94
C VAL A 55 -8.16 -10.16 -15.18
N PHE A 56 -7.32 -10.17 -14.15
CA PHE A 56 -5.93 -10.67 -14.18
C PHE A 56 -5.85 -12.17 -13.83
N GLY A 57 -6.96 -12.81 -13.51
CA GLY A 57 -7.00 -14.19 -13.07
C GLY A 57 -6.54 -14.39 -11.61
N LEU A 58 -6.39 -13.31 -10.84
CA LEU A 58 -5.97 -13.38 -9.43
C LEU A 58 -7.05 -14.05 -8.58
N ASN A 59 -6.60 -14.75 -7.54
CA ASN A 59 -7.46 -15.38 -6.57
C ASN A 59 -7.91 -14.35 -5.53
N PRO A 60 -9.21 -13.94 -5.46
CA PRO A 60 -9.65 -12.87 -4.59
C PRO A 60 -9.42 -13.14 -3.10
N ILE A 61 -9.48 -14.40 -2.66
CA ILE A 61 -9.22 -14.76 -1.27
C ILE A 61 -7.73 -14.60 -0.94
N LEU A 62 -6.84 -15.05 -1.83
CA LEU A 62 -5.40 -14.84 -1.65
C LEU A 62 -5.07 -13.35 -1.73
N THR A 63 -5.67 -12.61 -2.65
CA THR A 63 -5.54 -11.15 -2.76
C THR A 63 -5.96 -10.46 -1.47
N SER A 64 -7.13 -10.80 -0.91
CA SER A 64 -7.59 -10.24 0.38
C SER A 64 -6.64 -10.56 1.54
N LEU A 65 -6.08 -11.76 1.59
CA LEU A 65 -5.08 -12.15 2.61
C LEU A 65 -3.79 -11.33 2.47
N GLN A 66 -3.30 -11.13 1.26
CA GLN A 66 -2.10 -10.32 0.98
C GLN A 66 -2.35 -8.84 1.27
N THR A 67 -3.53 -8.32 0.90
CA THR A 67 -3.95 -6.95 1.25
C THR A 67 -4.03 -6.77 2.77
N ALA A 68 -4.58 -7.74 3.50
CA ALA A 68 -4.61 -7.71 4.96
C ALA A 68 -3.20 -7.72 5.57
N GLN A 69 -2.27 -8.46 4.99
CA GLN A 69 -0.87 -8.44 5.42
C GLN A 69 -0.25 -7.04 5.23
N ILE A 70 -0.42 -6.41 4.08
CA ILE A 70 0.04 -5.03 3.83
C ILE A 70 -0.62 -4.05 4.82
N ALA A 71 -1.92 -4.21 5.06
CA ALA A 71 -2.67 -3.37 6.00
C ALA A 71 -2.13 -3.46 7.44
N VAL A 72 -1.68 -4.63 7.87
CA VAL A 72 -1.03 -4.83 9.18
C VAL A 72 0.38 -4.27 9.18
N ASP A 73 1.22 -4.67 8.23
CA ASP A 73 2.67 -4.42 8.26
C ASP A 73 3.03 -2.97 7.93
N GLU A 74 2.35 -2.37 6.96
CA GLU A 74 2.74 -1.08 6.39
C GLU A 74 1.81 0.07 6.80
N ILE A 75 0.59 -0.25 7.28
CA ILE A 75 -0.41 0.75 7.70
C ILE A 75 -0.69 0.67 9.20
N GLY A 76 -0.58 -0.52 9.81
CA GLY A 76 -0.84 -0.74 11.24
C GLY A 76 -2.31 -0.95 11.55
N LEU A 77 -3.09 -1.54 10.63
CA LEU A 77 -4.47 -1.93 10.91
C LEU A 77 -4.52 -3.17 11.81
N HIS A 78 -5.54 -3.22 12.65
CA HIS A 78 -5.78 -4.30 13.60
C HIS A 78 -7.07 -5.08 13.24
N ARG A 79 -7.61 -5.84 14.19
CA ARG A 79 -8.72 -6.77 14.06
C ARG A 79 -9.81 -6.34 13.07
N ASP A 80 -10.47 -5.23 13.30
CA ASP A 80 -11.66 -4.84 12.52
C ASP A 80 -11.32 -4.56 11.06
N GLY A 81 -10.19 -3.85 10.81
CA GLY A 81 -9.72 -3.57 9.47
C GLY A 81 -9.28 -4.84 8.74
N VAL A 82 -8.62 -5.76 9.45
CA VAL A 82 -8.17 -7.05 8.87
C VAL A 82 -9.36 -7.93 8.52
N ILE A 83 -10.33 -8.10 9.44
CA ILE A 83 -11.54 -8.89 9.18
C ILE A 83 -12.32 -8.30 8.02
N ALA A 84 -12.53 -6.98 7.99
CA ALA A 84 -13.23 -6.32 6.89
C ALA A 84 -12.52 -6.55 5.54
N THR A 85 -11.18 -6.47 5.51
CA THR A 85 -10.40 -6.76 4.29
C THR A 85 -10.58 -8.20 3.82
N LEU A 86 -10.61 -9.16 4.74
CA LEU A 86 -10.78 -10.58 4.39
C LEU A 86 -12.18 -10.90 3.88
N LEU A 87 -13.22 -10.21 4.39
CA LEU A 87 -14.60 -10.43 4.00
C LEU A 87 -14.97 -9.74 2.69
N TYR A 88 -14.38 -8.58 2.39
CA TYR A 88 -14.79 -7.69 1.31
C TYR A 88 -14.91 -8.40 -0.05
N GLY A 89 -13.95 -9.22 -0.43
CA GLY A 89 -13.96 -9.99 -1.68
C GLY A 89 -14.99 -11.14 -1.72
N SER A 90 -15.75 -11.35 -0.63
CA SER A 90 -16.73 -12.42 -0.48
C SER A 90 -18.15 -11.89 -0.25
N VAL A 91 -18.33 -10.56 -0.12
CA VAL A 91 -19.62 -9.91 0.10
C VAL A 91 -20.36 -9.81 -1.23
N ALA A 92 -21.61 -10.31 -1.26
CA ALA A 92 -22.40 -10.34 -2.48
C ALA A 92 -23.35 -9.14 -2.61
N ASN A 93 -23.95 -8.68 -1.50
CA ASN A 93 -25.02 -7.70 -1.51
C ASN A 93 -24.98 -6.76 -0.28
N ASP A 94 -25.75 -5.66 -0.38
CA ASP A 94 -25.93 -4.73 0.75
C ASP A 94 -26.65 -5.38 1.95
N ASP A 95 -27.42 -6.44 1.71
CA ASP A 95 -28.18 -7.17 2.75
C ASP A 95 -27.26 -7.98 3.69
N ASP A 96 -26.00 -8.20 3.31
CA ASP A 96 -25.00 -8.89 4.15
C ASP A 96 -24.60 -8.07 5.39
N HIS A 97 -25.00 -6.79 5.48
CA HIS A 97 -24.66 -5.91 6.60
C HIS A 97 -25.11 -6.47 7.95
N GLU A 98 -26.37 -6.92 8.07
CA GLU A 98 -26.91 -7.43 9.33
C GLU A 98 -26.20 -8.71 9.77
N GLU A 99 -25.87 -9.60 8.83
CA GLU A 99 -25.12 -10.82 9.12
C GLU A 99 -23.69 -10.51 9.60
N ILE A 100 -23.01 -9.59 8.94
CA ILE A 100 -21.65 -9.18 9.30
C ILE A 100 -21.62 -8.48 10.66
N ASP A 101 -22.61 -7.63 10.95
CA ASP A 101 -22.73 -6.97 12.26
C ASP A 101 -22.96 -7.99 13.38
N GLN A 102 -23.85 -8.94 13.21
CA GLN A 102 -24.09 -10.01 14.18
C GLN A 102 -22.87 -10.91 14.40
N LEU A 103 -22.08 -11.18 13.35
CA LEU A 103 -20.93 -12.07 13.44
C LEU A 103 -19.69 -11.38 14.00
N PHE A 104 -19.41 -10.13 13.60
CA PHE A 104 -18.14 -9.46 13.82
C PHE A 104 -18.25 -8.09 14.51
N GLY A 105 -19.46 -7.55 14.64
CA GLY A 105 -19.78 -6.27 15.25
C GLY A 105 -19.85 -5.10 14.27
N GLU A 106 -20.50 -4.03 14.72
CA GLU A 106 -20.82 -2.82 13.95
C GLU A 106 -19.60 -2.19 13.24
N ASN A 107 -18.43 -2.19 13.88
CA ASN A 107 -17.24 -1.60 13.31
C ASN A 107 -16.80 -2.33 12.02
N VAL A 108 -16.79 -3.65 12.02
CA VAL A 108 -16.45 -4.46 10.83
C VAL A 108 -17.49 -4.24 9.74
N ALA A 109 -18.78 -4.32 10.09
CA ALA A 109 -19.88 -4.10 9.14
C ALA A 109 -19.78 -2.73 8.47
N ARG A 110 -19.53 -1.66 9.24
CA ARG A 110 -19.36 -0.30 8.73
C ARG A 110 -18.19 -0.17 7.72
N ILE A 111 -17.06 -0.81 8.01
CA ILE A 111 -15.91 -0.80 7.08
C ILE A 111 -16.26 -1.54 5.79
N VAL A 112 -16.82 -2.74 5.88
CA VAL A 112 -17.20 -3.55 4.71
C VAL A 112 -18.20 -2.81 3.83
N MET A 113 -19.23 -2.22 4.43
CA MET A 113 -20.21 -1.43 3.70
C MET A 113 -19.62 -0.16 3.08
N GLY A 114 -18.66 0.48 3.77
CA GLY A 114 -17.90 1.59 3.22
C GLY A 114 -17.14 1.20 1.95
N LEU A 115 -16.47 0.05 1.96
CA LEU A 115 -15.77 -0.49 0.79
C LEU A 115 -16.77 -0.78 -0.36
N ALA A 116 -17.87 -1.44 -0.09
CA ALA A 116 -18.91 -1.73 -1.10
C ALA A 116 -19.53 -0.45 -1.69
N LYS A 117 -19.82 0.55 -0.85
CA LYS A 117 -20.36 1.85 -1.26
C LYS A 117 -19.41 2.59 -2.21
N ILE A 118 -18.11 2.57 -1.91
CA ILE A 118 -17.10 3.19 -2.76
C ILE A 118 -16.98 2.44 -4.08
N GLN A 119 -16.99 1.11 -4.08
CA GLN A 119 -16.96 0.33 -5.32
C GLN A 119 -18.13 0.70 -6.25
N LYS A 120 -19.34 0.79 -5.73
CA LYS A 120 -20.52 1.25 -6.50
C LYS A 120 -20.38 2.68 -7.01
N LEU A 121 -19.66 3.54 -6.29
CA LEU A 121 -19.36 4.90 -6.73
C LEU A 121 -18.43 4.90 -7.94
N TYR A 122 -17.43 4.01 -7.97
CA TYR A 122 -16.53 3.81 -9.11
C TYR A 122 -17.29 3.37 -10.36
N GLU A 123 -18.16 2.39 -10.25
CA GLU A 123 -18.95 1.89 -11.37
C GLU A 123 -19.84 2.96 -12.02
N LYS A 124 -20.30 3.95 -11.24
CA LYS A 124 -21.17 5.03 -11.71
C LYS A 124 -20.43 6.26 -12.24
N ASN A 125 -19.16 6.43 -11.94
CA ASN A 125 -18.38 7.63 -12.27
C ASN A 125 -17.06 7.24 -12.96
N PRO A 126 -17.06 7.03 -14.27
CA PRO A 126 -15.85 6.64 -15.01
C PRO A 126 -14.79 7.75 -15.09
N VAL A 127 -15.08 9.00 -14.69
CA VAL A 127 -14.14 10.12 -14.71
C VAL A 127 -13.43 10.23 -13.35
N ILE A 128 -12.47 9.36 -13.14
CA ILE A 128 -11.72 9.20 -11.88
C ILE A 128 -10.60 10.25 -11.73
N GLU A 129 -10.21 10.93 -12.81
CA GLU A 129 -9.03 11.82 -12.88
C GLU A 129 -9.17 13.16 -12.14
N SER A 130 -10.34 13.51 -11.61
CA SER A 130 -10.54 14.82 -11.02
C SER A 130 -10.13 14.88 -9.54
N GLU A 131 -9.53 16.01 -9.12
CA GLU A 131 -9.29 16.31 -7.70
C GLU A 131 -10.61 16.28 -6.90
N ASN A 132 -11.71 16.61 -7.54
CA ASN A 132 -13.05 16.54 -6.97
C ASN A 132 -13.43 15.10 -6.60
N PHE A 133 -13.08 14.12 -7.42
CA PHE A 133 -13.36 12.71 -7.13
C PHE A 133 -12.57 12.22 -5.91
N ARG A 134 -11.29 12.61 -5.76
CA ARG A 134 -10.50 12.31 -4.56
C ARG A 134 -11.10 12.90 -3.29
N ASN A 135 -11.55 14.14 -3.37
CA ASN A 135 -12.20 14.81 -2.25
C ASN A 135 -13.55 14.17 -1.94
N LEU A 136 -14.28 13.75 -2.97
CA LEU A 136 -15.52 13.00 -2.83
C LEU A 136 -15.28 11.66 -2.10
N LEU A 137 -14.29 10.86 -2.52
CA LEU A 137 -13.94 9.61 -1.83
C LEU A 137 -13.63 9.83 -0.35
N LEU A 138 -12.83 10.85 -0.03
CA LEU A 138 -12.49 11.18 1.36
C LEU A 138 -13.71 11.65 2.16
N SER A 139 -14.68 12.29 1.51
CA SER A 139 -15.92 12.74 2.18
C SER A 139 -16.94 11.62 2.35
N PHE A 140 -16.96 10.62 1.46
CA PHE A 140 -17.84 9.44 1.56
C PHE A 140 -17.31 8.36 2.50
N ALA A 141 -16.03 8.36 2.79
CA ALA A 141 -15.45 7.45 3.77
C ALA A 141 -15.77 7.93 5.19
N GLU A 142 -16.89 7.48 5.72
CA GLU A 142 -17.26 7.67 7.13
C GLU A 142 -16.21 7.09 8.08
N ASP A 143 -15.47 6.09 7.60
CA ASP A 143 -14.38 5.44 8.30
C ASP A 143 -13.11 5.48 7.46
N MET A 144 -12.06 6.12 7.97
CA MET A 144 -10.79 6.29 7.25
C MET A 144 -10.11 4.96 6.91
N ARG A 145 -10.41 3.89 7.68
CA ARG A 145 -9.87 2.54 7.42
C ARG A 145 -10.28 2.01 6.04
N VAL A 146 -11.42 2.45 5.52
CA VAL A 146 -11.87 2.11 4.16
C VAL A 146 -10.83 2.57 3.12
N ILE A 147 -10.42 3.83 3.18
CA ILE A 147 -9.42 4.38 2.25
C ILE A 147 -8.05 3.71 2.44
N LEU A 148 -7.68 3.42 3.67
CA LEU A 148 -6.43 2.73 3.98
C LEU A 148 -6.39 1.32 3.38
N ILE A 149 -7.49 0.56 3.47
CA ILE A 149 -7.64 -0.77 2.87
C ILE A 149 -7.58 -0.68 1.34
N MET A 150 -8.25 0.29 0.73
CA MET A 150 -8.21 0.49 -0.72
C MET A 150 -6.80 0.79 -1.23
N ILE A 151 -6.02 1.59 -0.50
CA ILE A 151 -4.61 1.84 -0.84
C ILE A 151 -3.80 0.55 -0.73
N ALA A 152 -3.96 -0.22 0.34
CA ALA A 152 -3.30 -1.51 0.53
C ALA A 152 -3.63 -2.50 -0.60
N ASP A 153 -4.90 -2.55 -0.99
CA ASP A 153 -5.38 -3.40 -2.08
C ASP A 153 -4.76 -3.00 -3.42
N ARG A 154 -4.75 -1.71 -3.74
CA ARG A 154 -4.14 -1.20 -4.97
C ARG A 154 -2.64 -1.50 -5.03
N VAL A 155 -1.91 -1.32 -3.93
CA VAL A 155 -0.49 -1.69 -3.85
C VAL A 155 -0.30 -3.18 -4.09
N ASN A 156 -1.14 -4.02 -3.46
CA ASN A 156 -1.11 -5.47 -3.64
C ASN A 156 -1.33 -5.88 -5.11
N ILE A 157 -2.36 -5.34 -5.76
CA ILE A 157 -2.64 -5.58 -7.17
C ILE A 157 -1.44 -5.17 -8.03
N MET A 158 -0.92 -3.95 -7.85
CA MET A 158 0.23 -3.43 -8.60
C MET A 158 1.50 -4.28 -8.45
N ARG A 159 1.71 -4.93 -7.30
CA ARG A 159 2.80 -5.88 -7.10
C ARG A 159 2.62 -7.17 -7.89
N GLN A 160 1.38 -7.62 -8.11
CA GLN A 160 1.04 -8.90 -8.72
C GLN A 160 0.92 -8.85 -10.26
N ILE A 161 0.50 -7.72 -10.83
CA ILE A 161 0.21 -7.60 -12.28
C ILE A 161 1.45 -7.41 -13.16
N ARG A 162 2.64 -7.71 -12.64
CA ARG A 162 3.89 -7.52 -13.38
C ARG A 162 3.95 -8.29 -14.69
N ASP A 163 3.58 -9.56 -14.64
CA ASP A 163 3.81 -10.52 -15.73
C ASP A 163 2.47 -11.01 -16.32
N VAL A 164 1.39 -10.20 -16.18
CA VAL A 164 0.07 -10.52 -16.75
C VAL A 164 0.01 -10.16 -18.22
N GLU A 165 -0.76 -10.93 -18.99
CA GLU A 165 -0.95 -10.74 -20.43
C GLU A 165 -1.92 -9.60 -20.77
N GLN A 166 -2.77 -9.21 -19.82
CA GLN A 166 -3.82 -8.19 -19.99
C GLN A 166 -3.21 -6.78 -19.93
N GLU A 167 -2.54 -6.35 -21.01
CA GLU A 167 -1.83 -5.07 -21.06
C GLU A 167 -2.75 -3.85 -20.87
N GLU A 168 -3.94 -3.86 -21.50
CA GLU A 168 -4.90 -2.77 -21.41
C GLU A 168 -5.40 -2.59 -19.96
N ALA A 169 -5.84 -3.67 -19.32
CA ALA A 169 -6.27 -3.63 -17.92
C ALA A 169 -5.12 -3.23 -16.97
N ARG A 170 -3.87 -3.67 -17.25
CA ARG A 170 -2.69 -3.25 -16.50
C ARG A 170 -2.43 -1.75 -16.64
N HIS A 171 -2.62 -1.21 -17.85
CA HIS A 171 -2.46 0.22 -18.12
C HIS A 171 -3.49 1.03 -17.33
N GLU A 172 -4.78 0.69 -17.42
CA GLU A 172 -5.86 1.36 -16.70
C GLU A 172 -5.64 1.38 -15.18
N VAL A 173 -5.31 0.21 -14.60
CA VAL A 173 -5.02 0.10 -13.15
C VAL A 173 -3.80 0.92 -12.74
N SER A 174 -2.80 1.04 -13.62
CA SER A 174 -1.58 1.82 -13.38
C SER A 174 -1.82 3.32 -13.47
N GLU A 175 -2.64 3.78 -14.41
CA GLU A 175 -3.10 5.17 -14.47
C GLU A 175 -3.82 5.53 -13.18
N GLU A 176 -4.81 4.72 -12.78
CA GLU A 176 -5.58 4.91 -11.56
C GLU A 176 -4.69 4.94 -10.31
N ALA A 177 -3.69 4.04 -10.21
CA ALA A 177 -2.72 4.04 -9.14
C ALA A 177 -1.92 5.35 -9.08
N SER A 178 -1.55 5.91 -10.24
CA SER A 178 -0.76 7.14 -10.34
C SER A 178 -1.53 8.39 -9.94
N TYR A 179 -2.74 8.60 -10.48
CA TYR A 179 -3.46 9.87 -10.28
C TYR A 179 -4.45 9.86 -9.12
N LEU A 180 -4.83 8.70 -8.60
CA LEU A 180 -5.77 8.60 -7.49
C LEU A 180 -5.11 8.07 -6.22
N TYR A 181 -4.60 6.84 -6.24
CA TYR A 181 -4.15 6.16 -5.02
C TYR A 181 -2.83 6.71 -4.47
N ALA A 182 -1.87 7.07 -5.32
CA ALA A 182 -0.62 7.67 -4.86
C ALA A 182 -0.84 9.04 -4.19
N PRO A 183 -1.67 9.96 -4.75
CA PRO A 183 -2.05 11.19 -4.06
C PRO A 183 -2.85 10.98 -2.77
N LEU A 184 -3.74 9.97 -2.69
CA LEU A 184 -4.44 9.61 -1.45
C LEU A 184 -3.45 9.13 -0.38
N ALA A 185 -2.53 8.22 -0.73
CA ALA A 185 -1.48 7.76 0.16
C ALA A 185 -0.59 8.92 0.67
N HIS A 186 -0.29 9.90 -0.20
CA HIS A 186 0.42 11.11 0.20
C HIS A 186 -0.35 11.95 1.23
N LYS A 187 -1.65 12.20 1.00
CA LYS A 187 -2.50 12.96 1.93
C LYS A 187 -2.60 12.30 3.30
N LEU A 188 -2.55 10.96 3.33
CA LEU A 188 -2.61 10.17 4.58
C LEU A 188 -1.23 9.91 5.21
N GLY A 189 -0.15 10.48 4.66
CA GLY A 189 1.19 10.33 5.21
C GLY A 189 1.85 8.96 4.93
N LEU A 190 1.25 8.10 4.10
CA LEU A 190 1.76 6.80 3.71
C LEU A 190 2.84 6.91 2.62
N TYR A 191 3.93 7.61 2.93
CA TYR A 191 4.96 7.98 1.93
C TYR A 191 5.67 6.79 1.29
N GLY A 192 5.79 5.67 2.00
CA GLY A 192 6.34 4.41 1.47
C GLY A 192 5.47 3.87 0.34
N LEU A 193 4.20 3.62 0.64
CA LEU A 193 3.21 3.12 -0.31
C LEU A 193 2.99 4.09 -1.48
N LYS A 194 2.96 5.40 -1.20
CA LYS A 194 2.89 6.44 -2.24
C LYS A 194 4.04 6.31 -3.24
N SER A 195 5.27 6.21 -2.76
CA SER A 195 6.45 6.12 -3.63
C SER A 195 6.47 4.81 -4.42
N GLU A 196 6.01 3.73 -3.83
CA GLU A 196 5.91 2.44 -4.50
C GLU A 196 4.83 2.45 -5.60
N LEU A 197 3.65 3.00 -5.32
CA LEU A 197 2.58 3.16 -6.32
C LEU A 197 3.07 3.99 -7.51
N GLU A 198 3.76 5.10 -7.26
CA GLU A 198 4.34 5.95 -8.31
C GLU A 198 5.39 5.21 -9.15
N ASP A 199 6.29 4.47 -8.50
CA ASP A 199 7.36 3.73 -9.21
C ASP A 199 6.78 2.55 -10.01
N LEU A 200 5.79 1.82 -9.48
CA LEU A 200 5.12 0.73 -10.19
C LEU A 200 4.26 1.26 -11.36
N SER A 201 3.56 2.38 -11.16
CA SER A 201 2.83 3.04 -12.26
C SER A 201 3.76 3.47 -13.38
N LEU A 202 4.87 4.14 -13.04
CA LEU A 202 5.86 4.54 -14.03
C LEU A 202 6.43 3.33 -14.79
N LYS A 203 6.68 2.24 -14.10
CA LYS A 203 7.20 1.01 -14.69
C LYS A 203 6.27 0.42 -15.76
N TYR A 204 4.96 0.54 -15.58
CA TYR A 204 3.97 -0.02 -16.51
C TYR A 204 3.52 0.99 -17.58
N LEU A 205 3.50 2.29 -17.26
CA LEU A 205 3.08 3.35 -18.18
C LEU A 205 4.22 3.87 -19.04
N GLU A 206 5.44 3.97 -18.48
CA GLU A 206 6.63 4.58 -19.10
C GLU A 206 7.84 3.65 -18.94
N HIS A 207 7.70 2.44 -19.47
CA HIS A 207 8.64 1.33 -19.29
C HIS A 207 10.12 1.73 -19.55
N ASP A 208 10.38 2.36 -20.69
CA ASP A 208 11.74 2.70 -21.10
C ASP A 208 12.38 3.74 -20.14
N ALA A 209 11.59 4.73 -19.73
CA ALA A 209 12.04 5.73 -18.76
C ALA A 209 12.36 5.11 -17.40
N TYR A 210 11.50 4.19 -16.94
CA TYR A 210 11.71 3.49 -15.67
C TYR A 210 13.01 2.67 -15.69
N TYR A 211 13.21 1.85 -16.71
CA TYR A 211 14.39 0.97 -16.78
C TYR A 211 15.68 1.75 -17.03
N MET A 212 15.65 2.78 -17.86
CA MET A 212 16.79 3.67 -18.06
C MET A 212 17.27 4.27 -16.73
N ILE A 213 16.36 4.85 -15.93
CA ILE A 213 16.71 5.42 -14.61
C ILE A 213 17.18 4.34 -13.64
N LYS A 214 16.56 3.17 -13.65
CA LYS A 214 16.92 2.04 -12.79
C LYS A 214 18.35 1.54 -13.08
N GLU A 215 18.72 1.44 -14.35
CA GLU A 215 20.06 1.04 -14.78
C GLU A 215 21.11 2.06 -14.35
N GLU A 216 20.87 3.35 -14.56
CA GLU A 216 21.76 4.43 -14.13
C GLU A 216 21.93 4.46 -12.60
N LEU A 217 20.84 4.24 -11.84
CA LEU A 217 20.90 4.11 -10.39
C LEU A 217 21.72 2.89 -9.95
N ASN A 218 21.59 1.76 -10.63
CA ASN A 218 22.34 0.55 -10.32
C ASN A 218 23.83 0.73 -10.67
N ALA A 219 24.14 1.30 -11.83
CA ALA A 219 25.51 1.56 -12.26
C ALA A 219 26.28 2.48 -11.28
N THR A 220 25.59 3.45 -10.70
CA THR A 220 26.18 4.41 -9.75
C THR A 220 26.05 4.00 -8.28
N LYS A 221 25.48 2.85 -7.96
CA LYS A 221 25.16 2.45 -6.59
C LYS A 221 26.38 2.46 -5.67
N LYS A 222 27.47 1.79 -6.05
CA LYS A 222 28.67 1.68 -5.21
C LYS A 222 29.31 3.03 -4.92
N SER A 223 29.46 3.88 -5.93
CA SER A 223 30.04 5.22 -5.77
C SER A 223 29.14 6.13 -4.93
N ARG A 224 27.83 6.03 -5.11
CA ARG A 224 26.85 6.77 -4.34
C ARG A 224 26.81 6.33 -2.88
N ASP A 225 26.83 5.02 -2.60
CA ASP A 225 26.86 4.49 -1.24
C ASP A 225 28.14 4.91 -0.51
N ALA A 226 29.30 4.86 -1.19
CA ALA A 226 30.57 5.36 -0.63
C ALA A 226 30.52 6.86 -0.34
N TYR A 227 29.98 7.66 -1.24
CA TYR A 227 29.79 9.09 -1.04
C TYR A 227 28.86 9.40 0.15
N ILE A 228 27.75 8.69 0.26
CA ILE A 228 26.80 8.83 1.40
C ILE A 228 27.50 8.52 2.71
N GLN A 229 28.31 7.46 2.79
CA GLN A 229 29.06 7.10 3.99
C GLN A 229 30.10 8.17 4.36
N GLN A 230 30.85 8.67 3.39
CA GLN A 230 31.79 9.77 3.63
C GLN A 230 31.11 11.05 4.12
N PHE A 231 29.89 11.32 3.63
CA PHE A 231 29.11 12.47 4.06
C PHE A 231 28.49 12.28 5.46
N ILE A 232 28.05 11.07 5.79
CA ILE A 232 27.40 10.75 7.07
C ILE A 232 28.41 10.77 8.22
N ALA A 233 29.63 10.25 8.03
CA ALA A 233 30.62 10.04 9.08
C ALA A 233 30.91 11.32 9.92
N PRO A 234 31.26 12.47 9.32
CA PRO A 234 31.56 13.68 10.10
C PRO A 234 30.32 14.26 10.79
N ILE A 235 29.12 14.09 10.23
CA ILE A 235 27.88 14.53 10.85
C ILE A 235 27.58 13.67 12.08
N GLN A 236 27.75 12.36 11.95
CA GLN A 236 27.53 11.42 13.05
C GLN A 236 28.47 11.69 14.22
N GLU A 237 29.75 12.00 13.94
CA GLU A 237 30.72 12.37 14.95
C GLU A 237 30.29 13.62 15.72
N LYS A 238 29.99 14.71 15.01
CA LYS A 238 29.54 15.97 15.62
C LYS A 238 28.25 15.84 16.45
N LEU A 239 27.26 15.10 15.95
CA LEU A 239 26.02 14.88 16.71
C LEU A 239 26.26 14.03 17.96
N THR A 240 27.19 13.09 17.91
CA THR A 240 27.60 12.27 19.06
C THR A 240 28.34 13.13 20.09
N GLU A 241 29.28 13.98 19.65
CA GLU A 241 29.99 14.94 20.53
C GLU A 241 29.01 15.93 21.19
N ALA A 242 27.95 16.34 20.48
CA ALA A 242 26.89 17.18 21.03
C ALA A 242 25.96 16.44 22.02
N GLY A 243 26.19 15.14 22.26
CA GLY A 243 25.39 14.32 23.20
C GLY A 243 23.99 14.00 22.74
N LEU A 244 23.69 14.15 21.43
CA LEU A 244 22.39 13.85 20.89
C LEU A 244 22.18 12.34 20.72
N LYS A 245 20.98 11.86 21.05
CA LYS A 245 20.51 10.51 20.70
C LYS A 245 19.79 10.59 19.37
N PHE A 246 20.28 9.86 18.38
CA PHE A 246 19.76 9.96 17.02
C PHE A 246 19.94 8.67 16.22
N HIS A 247 19.15 8.55 15.16
CA HIS A 247 19.32 7.56 14.10
C HIS A 247 19.46 8.27 12.75
N MET A 248 20.40 7.81 11.92
CA MET A 248 20.58 8.33 10.57
C MET A 248 20.11 7.31 9.53
N LYS A 249 19.36 7.77 8.54
CA LYS A 249 18.93 6.97 7.40
C LYS A 249 19.24 7.70 6.09
N GLY A 250 20.01 7.05 5.22
CA GLY A 250 20.09 7.45 3.82
C GLY A 250 18.83 7.03 3.07
N ARG A 251 18.27 7.91 2.26
CA ARG A 251 17.14 7.63 1.38
C ARG A 251 17.48 7.97 -0.05
N THR A 252 17.46 6.99 -0.94
CA THR A 252 17.49 7.24 -2.38
C THR A 252 16.13 7.76 -2.84
N LYS A 253 16.13 8.73 -3.74
CA LYS A 253 14.91 9.25 -4.36
C LYS A 253 14.25 8.17 -5.21
N SER A 254 12.91 8.10 -5.23
CA SER A 254 12.16 7.16 -6.07
C SER A 254 12.41 7.43 -7.55
N ILE A 255 12.31 6.41 -8.38
CA ILE A 255 12.52 6.49 -9.84
C ILE A 255 11.56 7.49 -10.45
N HIS A 256 10.29 7.45 -10.04
CA HIS A 256 9.28 8.41 -10.47
C HIS A 256 9.65 9.86 -10.13
N SER A 257 10.16 10.12 -8.91
CA SER A 257 10.58 11.46 -8.51
C SER A 257 11.77 11.97 -9.33
N ILE A 258 12.69 11.08 -9.72
CA ILE A 258 13.80 11.41 -10.63
C ILE A 258 13.25 11.74 -12.02
N TRP A 259 12.35 10.89 -12.54
CA TRP A 259 11.70 11.10 -13.83
C TRP A 259 10.96 12.44 -13.92
N GLN A 260 10.17 12.77 -12.90
CA GLN A 260 9.46 14.06 -12.84
C GLN A 260 10.45 15.25 -12.84
N LYS A 261 11.58 15.13 -12.13
CA LYS A 261 12.62 16.19 -12.17
C LYS A 261 13.28 16.30 -13.54
N MET A 262 13.61 15.19 -14.16
CA MET A 262 14.19 15.18 -15.52
C MET A 262 13.24 15.89 -16.50
N LYS A 263 11.95 15.60 -16.47
CA LYS A 263 10.94 16.27 -17.29
C LYS A 263 10.84 17.78 -16.97
N LYS A 264 10.75 18.14 -15.69
CA LYS A 264 10.62 19.53 -15.25
C LYS A 264 11.85 20.38 -15.60
N GLN A 265 13.06 19.82 -15.43
CA GLN A 265 14.32 20.52 -15.69
C GLN A 265 14.80 20.35 -17.14
N LYS A 266 14.11 19.53 -17.95
CA LYS A 266 14.47 19.21 -19.33
C LYS A 266 15.92 18.74 -19.45
N CYS A 267 16.37 17.88 -18.53
CA CYS A 267 17.73 17.35 -18.48
C CYS A 267 17.73 15.82 -18.44
N GLY A 268 18.87 15.19 -18.77
CA GLY A 268 19.08 13.77 -18.58
C GLY A 268 19.36 13.41 -17.11
N PHE A 269 19.47 12.09 -16.82
CA PHE A 269 19.76 11.58 -15.49
C PHE A 269 20.97 12.23 -14.81
N LYS A 270 22.06 12.45 -15.57
CA LYS A 270 23.30 13.09 -15.07
C LYS A 270 23.13 14.55 -14.64
N GLY A 271 22.04 15.20 -15.02
CA GLY A 271 21.68 16.56 -14.57
C GLY A 271 20.95 16.60 -13.24
N ILE A 272 20.65 15.44 -12.64
CA ILE A 272 19.95 15.38 -11.34
C ILE A 272 20.97 15.15 -10.22
N TYR A 273 21.19 16.17 -9.40
CA TYR A 273 22.20 16.13 -8.33
C TYR A 273 21.67 15.60 -6.98
N ASP A 274 20.36 15.72 -6.70
CA ASP A 274 19.73 15.32 -5.44
C ASP A 274 19.12 13.92 -5.49
N LEU A 275 19.94 12.93 -5.87
CA LEU A 275 19.52 11.53 -5.98
C LEU A 275 19.28 10.85 -4.62
N PHE A 276 19.78 11.44 -3.55
CA PHE A 276 19.58 10.92 -2.18
C PHE A 276 19.38 12.06 -1.19
N ALA A 277 18.85 11.70 -0.04
CA ALA A 277 18.76 12.57 1.12
C ALA A 277 19.17 11.81 2.38
N ILE A 278 19.70 12.52 3.36
CA ILE A 278 19.99 11.97 4.68
C ILE A 278 18.92 12.48 5.64
N ARG A 279 18.33 11.58 6.40
CA ARG A 279 17.39 11.89 7.45
C ARG A 279 18.03 11.61 8.80
N ILE A 280 18.06 12.60 9.67
CA ILE A 280 18.47 12.48 11.05
C ILE A 280 17.19 12.45 11.88
N ILE A 281 16.98 11.39 12.63
CA ILE A 281 15.84 11.21 13.53
C ILE A 281 16.40 11.33 14.94
N ILE A 282 15.99 12.37 15.67
CA ILE A 282 16.46 12.65 17.01
C ILE A 282 15.48 12.03 18.00
N ASP A 283 16.00 11.24 18.95
CA ASP A 283 15.23 10.71 20.06
C ASP A 283 15.15 11.77 21.16
N SER A 284 14.00 12.42 21.27
CA SER A 284 13.80 13.56 22.16
C SER A 284 12.41 13.58 22.81
N PRO A 285 12.28 14.12 24.05
CA PRO A 285 10.99 14.46 24.61
C PRO A 285 10.28 15.52 23.75
N TYR A 286 8.96 15.44 23.67
CA TYR A 286 8.13 16.32 22.82
C TYR A 286 8.42 17.84 23.02
N ASN A 287 8.61 18.27 24.25
CA ASN A 287 8.89 19.67 24.59
C ASN A 287 10.27 20.17 24.11
N LEU A 288 11.21 19.28 23.78
CA LEU A 288 12.56 19.62 23.32
C LEU A 288 12.79 19.38 21.83
N GLU A 289 11.85 18.79 21.11
CA GLU A 289 11.98 18.39 19.70
C GLU A 289 12.51 19.52 18.81
N LYS A 290 11.88 20.69 18.87
CA LYS A 290 12.28 21.84 18.04
C LYS A 290 13.69 22.31 18.37
N GLN A 291 14.03 22.40 19.65
CA GLN A 291 15.34 22.86 20.10
C GLN A 291 16.44 21.91 19.62
N LEU A 292 16.27 20.59 19.82
CA LEU A 292 17.27 19.59 19.46
C LEU A 292 17.38 19.44 17.94
N CYS A 293 16.28 19.58 17.18
CA CYS A 293 16.33 19.64 15.72
C CYS A 293 17.12 20.86 15.21
N TRP A 294 16.95 22.03 15.81
CA TRP A 294 17.74 23.21 15.47
C TRP A 294 19.21 23.04 15.85
N GLN A 295 19.52 22.45 17.00
CA GLN A 295 20.88 22.15 17.41
C GLN A 295 21.58 21.19 16.45
N ALA A 296 20.85 20.19 15.93
CA ALA A 296 21.41 19.24 14.95
C ALA A 296 21.60 19.87 13.57
N TYR A 297 20.83 20.91 13.21
CA TYR A 297 20.90 21.61 11.93
C TYR A 297 22.01 22.66 11.89
N SER A 298 22.27 23.35 12.99
CA SER A 298 23.27 24.42 13.10
C SER A 298 24.70 23.88 13.25
#